data_1e2ea06ae73f208b29b3cfd57a25edbf
#
_entry.id   1e2ea06ae73f208b29b3cfd57a25edbf
#
_cell.length_a   1.000
_cell.length_b   1.000
_cell.length_c   1.000
_cell.angle_alpha   90.00
_cell.angle_beta   90.00
_cell.angle_gamma   90.00
#
_symmetry.space_group_name_H-M   'P 1'
#
loop_
_entity.id
_entity.type
_entity.pdbx_description
1 polymer ?
#
loop_
_entity_poly.entity_id
_entity_poly.type
_entity_poly.pdbx_seq_one_letter_code
_entity_poly.pdbx_strand_id
1 'polypeptide(L)'
;MHADYSITFFYYEDIAAIAPFYEDVLGFELVLDQGLARIYRISGRSYFGIVDGNRGHLRHQPRSAVLLTIVAQDVEGWHARLRSKGVPKLTDMQRGTYCDHFFFEDPAGYAIEVQRFHDPAVARLF
;
A
#
# COMPACT_ATOMS: atom_id res chain seq x y z
N MET A 1 -10.07 3.43 27.09
CA MET A 1 -10.51 3.36 25.69
C MET A 1 -9.42 2.68 24.85
N HIS A 2 -9.78 1.77 23.98
CA HIS A 2 -8.84 1.13 23.06
C HIS A 2 -9.51 0.91 21.71
N ALA A 3 -8.71 0.84 20.64
CA ALA A 3 -9.18 0.51 19.31
C ALA A 3 -9.00 -0.99 19.07
N ASP A 4 -9.88 -1.59 18.28
CA ASP A 4 -9.77 -3.00 17.92
C ASP A 4 -8.76 -3.19 16.77
N TYR A 5 -8.84 -2.34 15.74
CA TYR A 5 -7.94 -2.31 14.58
C TYR A 5 -8.13 -0.99 13.85
N SER A 6 -7.39 -0.78 12.77
CA SER A 6 -7.53 0.42 11.95
C SER A 6 -7.57 0.08 10.46
N ILE A 7 -8.20 0.97 9.69
CA ILE A 7 -8.23 0.91 8.24
C ILE A 7 -7.86 2.30 7.73
N THR A 8 -6.87 2.38 6.84
CA THR A 8 -6.54 3.63 6.16
C THR A 8 -7.15 3.62 4.78
N PHE A 9 -7.91 4.67 4.44
CA PHE A 9 -8.59 4.78 3.15
C PHE A 9 -7.91 5.83 2.27
N PHE A 10 -7.65 5.45 1.02
CA PHE A 10 -7.25 6.37 -0.05
C PHE A 10 -8.43 6.61 -0.98
N TYR A 11 -8.56 7.84 -1.49
CA TYR A 11 -9.68 8.28 -2.30
C TYR A 11 -9.27 8.40 -3.76
N TYR A 12 -10.11 7.87 -4.66
CA TYR A 12 -9.82 7.74 -6.08
C TYR A 12 -10.99 8.23 -6.93
N GLU A 13 -10.69 8.65 -8.16
CA GLU A 13 -11.74 8.97 -9.13
C GLU A 13 -12.49 7.72 -9.59
N ASP A 14 -11.79 6.60 -9.78
CA ASP A 14 -12.36 5.37 -10.30
C ASP A 14 -11.72 4.16 -9.60
N ILE A 15 -12.39 3.63 -8.58
CA ILE A 15 -11.87 2.49 -7.82
C ILE A 15 -11.88 1.19 -8.63
N ALA A 16 -12.76 1.06 -9.63
CA ALA A 16 -12.77 -0.14 -10.47
C ALA A 16 -11.48 -0.26 -11.30
N ALA A 17 -10.93 0.87 -11.74
CA ALA A 17 -9.66 0.91 -12.46
C ALA A 17 -8.46 0.65 -11.54
N ILE A 18 -8.59 0.92 -10.25
CA ILE A 18 -7.50 0.79 -9.26
C ILE A 18 -7.46 -0.60 -8.62
N ALA A 19 -8.61 -1.21 -8.40
CA ALA A 19 -8.72 -2.48 -7.67
C ALA A 19 -7.76 -3.58 -8.17
N PRO A 20 -7.58 -3.80 -9.49
CA PRO A 20 -6.66 -4.84 -9.97
C PRO A 20 -5.21 -4.63 -9.51
N PHE A 21 -4.78 -3.39 -9.33
CA PHE A 21 -3.43 -3.11 -8.83
C PHE A 21 -3.23 -3.67 -7.43
N TYR A 22 -4.18 -3.44 -6.53
CA TYR A 22 -4.09 -3.92 -5.15
C TYR A 22 -4.33 -5.42 -5.04
N GLU A 23 -5.23 -5.96 -5.85
CA GLU A 23 -5.59 -7.39 -5.80
C GLU A 23 -4.58 -8.28 -6.54
N ASP A 24 -4.18 -7.90 -7.76
CA ASP A 24 -3.36 -8.74 -8.62
C ASP A 24 -1.86 -8.40 -8.55
N VAL A 25 -1.51 -7.12 -8.51
CA VAL A 25 -0.11 -6.70 -8.48
C VAL A 25 0.46 -6.82 -7.06
N LEU A 26 -0.19 -6.20 -6.08
CA LEU A 26 0.26 -6.26 -4.68
C LEU A 26 -0.18 -7.54 -3.98
N GLY A 27 -1.25 -8.19 -4.46
CA GLY A 27 -1.72 -9.46 -3.89
C GLY A 27 -2.43 -9.31 -2.55
N PHE A 28 -3.04 -8.15 -2.27
CA PHE A 28 -3.81 -7.97 -1.05
C PHE A 28 -5.11 -8.77 -1.12
N GLU A 29 -5.54 -9.29 0.03
CA GLU A 29 -6.79 -10.03 0.15
C GLU A 29 -7.96 -9.04 0.22
N LEU A 30 -8.91 -9.17 -0.71
CA LEU A 30 -10.17 -8.42 -0.63
C LEU A 30 -11.02 -9.01 0.49
N VAL A 31 -11.23 -8.22 1.55
CA VAL A 31 -12.02 -8.63 2.72
C VAL A 31 -13.48 -8.25 2.55
N LEU A 32 -13.74 -7.05 2.02
CA LEU A 32 -15.10 -6.53 1.91
C LEU A 32 -15.22 -5.59 0.71
N ASP A 33 -16.26 -5.81 -0.09
CA ASP A 33 -16.66 -4.93 -1.18
C ASP A 33 -18.00 -4.28 -0.81
N GLN A 34 -17.98 -2.96 -0.60
CA GLN A 34 -19.15 -2.18 -0.25
C GLN A 34 -19.72 -1.41 -1.44
N GLY A 35 -19.22 -1.66 -2.65
CA GLY A 35 -19.58 -0.91 -3.84
C GLY A 35 -18.79 0.39 -3.95
N LEU A 36 -19.04 1.36 -3.08
CA LEU A 36 -18.32 2.64 -3.07
C LEU A 36 -16.92 2.53 -2.46
N ALA A 37 -16.61 1.43 -1.77
CA ALA A 37 -15.32 1.19 -1.16
C ALA A 37 -14.98 -0.29 -1.19
N ARG A 38 -13.68 -0.61 -1.23
CA ARG A 38 -13.15 -1.96 -1.07
C ARG A 38 -12.12 -1.96 0.05
N ILE A 39 -12.17 -2.96 0.91
CA ILE A 39 -11.26 -3.09 2.05
C ILE A 39 -10.41 -4.33 1.88
N TYR A 40 -9.12 -4.15 2.02
CA TYR A 40 -8.10 -5.19 1.85
C TYR A 40 -7.39 -5.49 3.16
N ARG A 41 -6.99 -6.74 3.34
CA ARG A 41 -6.04 -7.14 4.37
C ARG A 41 -4.65 -7.13 3.77
N ILE A 42 -3.73 -6.39 4.41
CA ILE A 42 -2.31 -6.41 4.04
C ILE A 42 -1.64 -7.59 4.74
N SER A 43 -1.80 -7.67 6.05
CA SER A 43 -1.30 -8.77 6.88
C SER A 43 -1.98 -8.72 8.25
N GLY A 44 -2.13 -9.86 8.93
CA GLY A 44 -2.66 -9.90 10.30
C GLY A 44 -3.91 -9.05 10.48
N ARG A 45 -3.77 -7.95 11.22
CA ARG A 45 -4.82 -6.94 11.46
C ARG A 45 -4.47 -5.60 10.85
N SER A 46 -3.74 -5.61 9.76
CA SER A 46 -3.32 -4.44 9.01
C SER A 46 -4.18 -4.31 7.76
N TYR A 47 -4.93 -3.22 7.66
CA TYR A 47 -5.95 -3.04 6.63
C TYR A 47 -5.73 -1.75 5.85
N PHE A 48 -6.17 -1.78 4.60
CA PHE A 48 -6.12 -0.67 3.66
C PHE A 48 -7.40 -0.68 2.83
N GLY A 49 -7.91 0.49 2.49
CA GLY A 49 -9.11 0.58 1.65
C GLY A 49 -8.99 1.61 0.56
N ILE A 50 -9.78 1.42 -0.49
CA ILE A 50 -9.94 2.35 -1.60
C ILE A 50 -11.39 2.81 -1.63
N VAL A 51 -11.59 4.11 -1.83
CA VAL A 51 -12.93 4.73 -1.76
C VAL A 51 -13.17 5.56 -3.01
N ASP A 52 -14.39 5.48 -3.53
CA ASP A 52 -14.88 6.36 -4.60
C ASP A 52 -14.91 7.80 -4.08
N GLY A 53 -14.02 8.65 -4.61
CA GLY A 53 -13.88 10.04 -4.23
C GLY A 53 -15.05 10.93 -4.69
N ASN A 54 -16.02 10.40 -5.43
CA ASN A 54 -17.24 11.12 -5.80
C ASN A 54 -18.38 10.84 -4.83
N ARG A 55 -18.34 9.73 -4.09
CA ARG A 55 -19.41 9.30 -3.18
C ARG A 55 -18.99 9.19 -1.72
N GLY A 56 -17.71 9.10 -1.43
CA GLY A 56 -17.20 8.97 -0.07
C GLY A 56 -17.21 10.28 0.70
N HIS A 57 -16.69 10.22 1.93
CA HIS A 57 -16.63 11.38 2.82
C HIS A 57 -15.68 12.47 2.30
N LEU A 58 -14.55 12.07 1.70
CA LEU A 58 -13.59 13.00 1.10
C LEU A 58 -13.65 12.94 -0.42
N ARG A 59 -12.88 13.80 -1.06
CA ARG A 59 -12.76 13.85 -2.52
C ARG A 59 -11.35 13.52 -2.94
N HIS A 60 -11.19 12.92 -4.13
CA HIS A 60 -9.89 12.68 -4.74
C HIS A 60 -9.12 14.00 -4.89
N GLN A 61 -7.81 13.95 -4.63
CA GLN A 61 -6.91 15.09 -4.78
C GLN A 61 -5.79 14.75 -5.76
N PRO A 62 -5.35 15.71 -6.61
CA PRO A 62 -4.30 15.45 -7.59
C PRO A 62 -2.91 15.31 -6.96
N ARG A 63 -2.73 15.79 -5.73
CA ARG A 63 -1.48 15.67 -4.96
C ARG A 63 -1.77 14.98 -3.64
N SER A 64 -0.84 14.13 -3.24
CA SER A 64 -0.95 13.34 -2.03
C SER A 64 0.27 13.58 -1.15
N ALA A 65 0.06 13.56 0.16
CA ALA A 65 1.13 13.63 1.16
C ALA A 65 1.07 12.42 2.09
N VAL A 66 0.57 11.28 1.60
CA VAL A 66 0.52 10.03 2.33
C VAL A 66 1.41 9.00 1.66
N LEU A 67 1.95 8.09 2.46
CA LEU A 67 2.80 7.00 2.01
C LEU A 67 2.30 5.71 2.64
N LEU A 68 1.93 4.75 1.80
CA LEU A 68 1.65 3.40 2.26
C LEU A 68 2.96 2.64 2.30
N THR A 69 3.40 2.24 3.49
CA THR A 69 4.61 1.45 3.66
C THR A 69 4.26 -0.01 3.97
N ILE A 70 4.77 -0.89 3.13
CA ILE A 70 4.68 -2.34 3.32
C ILE A 70 6.00 -2.80 3.91
N VAL A 71 5.97 -3.43 5.07
CA VAL A 71 7.17 -4.00 5.70
C VAL A 71 7.23 -5.48 5.34
N ALA A 72 8.34 -5.90 4.72
CA ALA A 72 8.51 -7.27 4.26
C ALA A 72 9.96 -7.74 4.44
N GLN A 73 10.15 -8.96 4.94
CA GLN A 73 11.49 -9.52 5.09
C GLN A 73 12.16 -9.75 3.72
N ASP A 74 11.40 -10.22 2.75
CA ASP A 74 11.90 -10.44 1.38
C ASP A 74 11.71 -9.21 0.51
N VAL A 75 12.38 -8.12 0.88
CA VAL A 75 12.30 -6.85 0.16
C VAL A 75 12.83 -6.99 -1.28
N GLU A 76 13.84 -7.82 -1.50
CA GLU A 76 14.40 -8.09 -2.83
C GLU A 76 13.38 -8.80 -3.73
N GLY A 77 12.68 -9.80 -3.20
CA GLY A 77 11.64 -10.52 -3.93
C GLY A 77 10.48 -9.60 -4.32
N TRP A 78 10.08 -8.71 -3.42
CA TRP A 78 9.08 -7.68 -3.71
C TRP A 78 9.53 -6.78 -4.86
N HIS A 79 10.77 -6.31 -4.82
CA HIS A 79 11.31 -5.44 -5.88
C HIS A 79 11.29 -6.14 -7.25
N ALA A 80 11.75 -7.38 -7.30
CA ALA A 80 11.78 -8.16 -8.52
C ALA A 80 10.38 -8.39 -9.09
N ARG A 81 9.42 -8.72 -8.22
CA ARG A 81 8.02 -8.91 -8.62
C ARG A 81 7.43 -7.62 -9.20
N LEU A 82 7.62 -6.50 -8.52
CA LEU A 82 7.06 -5.22 -8.96
C LEU A 82 7.70 -4.75 -10.26
N ARG A 83 9.00 -5.00 -10.44
CA ARG A 83 9.68 -4.74 -11.71
C ARG A 83 9.05 -5.56 -12.84
N SER A 84 8.80 -6.84 -12.62
CA SER A 84 8.20 -7.70 -13.63
C SER A 84 6.76 -7.29 -13.97
N LYS A 85 6.05 -6.66 -13.04
CA LYS A 85 4.70 -6.16 -13.24
C LYS A 85 4.66 -4.76 -13.87
N GLY A 86 5.82 -4.11 -14.03
CA GLY A 86 5.92 -2.80 -14.66
C GLY A 86 5.25 -1.67 -13.88
N VAL A 87 5.31 -1.69 -12.54
CA VAL A 87 4.66 -0.66 -11.71
C VAL A 87 5.23 0.73 -11.99
N PRO A 88 4.42 1.80 -11.86
CA PRO A 88 4.88 3.15 -12.12
C PRO A 88 5.99 3.59 -11.14
N LYS A 89 6.98 4.29 -11.68
CA LYS A 89 8.02 5.01 -10.92
C LYS A 89 8.77 4.15 -9.91
N LEU A 90 9.02 2.89 -10.22
CA LEU A 90 9.80 2.00 -9.37
C LEU A 90 11.24 2.54 -9.26
N THR A 91 11.70 2.79 -8.03
CA THR A 91 13.08 3.18 -7.76
C THR A 91 13.97 1.95 -7.57
N ASP A 92 15.28 2.15 -7.66
CA ASP A 92 16.24 1.13 -7.27
C ASP A 92 16.19 0.89 -5.77
N MET A 93 16.66 -0.30 -5.33
CA MET A 93 16.82 -0.62 -3.93
C MET A 93 17.80 0.36 -3.28
N GLN A 94 17.41 0.94 -2.15
CA GLN A 94 18.21 1.86 -1.38
C GLN A 94 18.59 1.27 -0.03
N ARG A 95 19.85 1.42 0.36
CA ARG A 95 20.38 1.00 1.65
C ARG A 95 20.41 2.20 2.59
N GLY A 96 19.29 2.45 3.27
CA GLY A 96 19.16 3.58 4.17
C GLY A 96 19.78 3.33 5.54
N THR A 97 19.69 4.32 6.41
CA THR A 97 20.23 4.24 7.78
C THR A 97 19.53 3.18 8.61
N TYR A 98 18.20 3.09 8.51
CA TYR A 98 17.39 2.23 9.36
C TYR A 98 16.80 1.03 8.63
N CYS A 99 16.68 1.09 7.32
CA CYS A 99 16.02 0.06 6.53
C CYS A 99 16.55 0.03 5.10
N ASP A 100 16.42 -1.14 4.47
CA ASP A 100 16.51 -1.26 3.03
C ASP A 100 15.12 -0.97 2.46
N HIS A 101 15.02 -0.16 1.41
CA HIS A 101 13.73 0.28 0.92
C HIS A 101 13.78 0.69 -0.54
N PHE A 102 12.59 0.76 -1.14
CA PHE A 102 12.37 1.35 -2.45
C PHE A 102 10.96 1.90 -2.52
N PHE A 103 10.71 2.76 -3.52
CA PHE A 103 9.44 3.42 -3.74
C PHE A 103 8.87 3.08 -5.11
N PHE A 104 7.57 3.20 -5.22
CA PHE A 104 6.84 3.16 -6.49
C PHE A 104 5.51 3.88 -6.30
N GLU A 105 4.69 3.95 -7.35
CA GLU A 105 3.37 4.56 -7.26
C GLU A 105 2.31 3.58 -7.72
N ASP A 106 1.09 3.77 -7.21
CA ASP A 106 -0.07 3.11 -7.78
C ASP A 106 -0.51 3.82 -9.08
N PRO A 107 -1.48 3.30 -9.85
CA PRO A 107 -1.87 3.92 -11.12
C PRO A 107 -2.45 5.33 -10.98
N ALA A 108 -2.89 5.74 -9.80
CA ALA A 108 -3.42 7.08 -9.55
C ALA A 108 -2.35 8.04 -9.02
N GLY A 109 -1.12 7.56 -8.77
CA GLY A 109 -0.02 8.38 -8.30
C GLY A 109 0.17 8.42 -6.78
N TYR A 110 -0.50 7.57 -6.02
CA TYR A 110 -0.21 7.43 -4.60
C TYR A 110 1.12 6.72 -4.40
N ALA A 111 1.97 7.30 -3.54
CA ALA A 111 3.29 6.74 -3.24
C ALA A 111 3.18 5.51 -2.33
N ILE A 112 3.97 4.51 -2.66
CA ILE A 112 4.07 3.26 -1.88
C ILE A 112 5.54 2.96 -1.65
N GLU A 113 5.84 2.48 -0.45
CA GLU A 113 7.18 2.05 -0.07
C GLU A 113 7.13 0.58 0.34
N VAL A 114 8.17 -0.18 -0.01
CA VAL A 114 8.44 -1.48 0.61
C VAL A 114 9.76 -1.37 1.35
N GLN A 115 9.81 -1.84 2.59
CA GLN A 115 11.02 -1.74 3.40
C GLN A 115 11.23 -2.97 4.29
N ARG A 116 12.49 -3.14 4.70
CA ARG A 116 12.89 -4.10 5.71
C ARG A 116 13.79 -3.40 6.71
N PHE A 117 13.44 -3.45 8.00
CA PHE A 117 14.30 -2.89 9.05
C PHE A 117 15.61 -3.65 9.15
N HIS A 118 16.72 -2.92 9.32
CA HIS A 118 18.04 -3.53 9.51
C HIS A 118 18.15 -4.24 10.85
N ASP A 119 17.61 -3.63 11.91
CA ASP A 119 17.72 -4.13 13.27
C ASP A 119 16.60 -5.13 13.57
N PRO A 120 16.92 -6.42 13.81
CA PRO A 120 15.91 -7.41 14.18
C PRO A 120 15.14 -7.04 15.46
N ALA A 121 15.74 -6.26 16.37
CA ALA A 121 15.06 -5.80 17.58
C ALA A 121 13.93 -4.83 17.23
N VAL A 122 14.11 -3.99 16.21
CA VAL A 122 13.06 -3.10 15.72
C VAL A 122 11.96 -3.90 15.04
N ALA A 123 12.32 -4.85 14.18
CA ALA A 123 11.35 -5.69 13.49
C ALA A 123 10.44 -6.46 14.47
N ARG A 124 10.96 -6.83 15.63
CA ARG A 124 10.18 -7.54 16.66
C ARG A 124 9.18 -6.68 17.43
N LEU A 125 9.17 -5.36 17.20
CA LEU A 125 8.18 -4.47 17.85
C LEU A 125 6.78 -4.60 17.23
N PHE A 126 6.70 -5.15 16.05
CA PHE A 126 5.48 -5.30 15.26
C PHE A 126 5.12 -6.78 15.11
#